data_37f2bcc295211081d5b68a26bb1f68b6
#
_entry.id   37f2bcc295211081d5b68a26bb1f68b6
#
_cell.length_a   1.000
_cell.length_b   1.000
_cell.length_c   1.000
_cell.angle_alpha   90.00
_cell.angle_beta   90.00
_cell.angle_gamma   90.00
#
_symmetry.space_group_name_H-M   'P 1'
#
loop_
_entity.id
_entity.type
_entity.pdbx_description
1 polymer ?
#
loop_
_entity_poly.entity_id
_entity_poly.type
_entity_poly.pdbx_seq_one_letter_code
_entity_poly.pdbx_strand_id
1 'polypeptide(L)'
;MKQLTDTMLDVLSQQAQQSPRRRANLNLHEDLSDPIQRLAIAMEPDTLVRPHRHPHTWEMLYPLRGRFIVLHFDATGTVVDRALLGTDCQVIENPAGMWHAVLSMDKGGIIFEVKHGPYAPITEPDFAPWSPPDETAATKLNAWYAAARVGDKLLSGS
;
A
#
# COMPACT_ATOMS: atom_id res chain seq x y z
N MET A 1 9.22 -10.69 -24.09
CA MET A 1 8.48 -9.53 -23.55
C MET A 1 7.71 -9.99 -22.34
N LYS A 2 7.79 -9.27 -21.21
CA LYS A 2 6.94 -9.52 -20.02
C LYS A 2 5.72 -8.62 -20.11
N GLN A 3 4.54 -9.17 -19.75
CA GLN A 3 3.27 -8.47 -19.86
C GLN A 3 2.41 -8.75 -18.62
N LEU A 4 1.59 -7.78 -18.23
CA LEU A 4 0.46 -7.96 -17.33
C LEU A 4 -0.81 -7.81 -18.16
N THR A 5 -1.43 -8.94 -18.49
CA THR A 5 -2.66 -8.96 -19.28
C THR A 5 -3.89 -8.84 -18.38
N ASP A 6 -5.04 -8.44 -18.94
CA ASP A 6 -6.30 -8.38 -18.19
C ASP A 6 -6.65 -9.72 -17.55
N THR A 7 -6.43 -10.84 -18.25
CA THR A 7 -6.65 -12.19 -17.70
C THR A 7 -5.77 -12.45 -16.47
N MET A 8 -4.49 -12.06 -16.52
CA MET A 8 -3.58 -12.20 -15.36
C MET A 8 -4.04 -11.35 -14.19
N LEU A 9 -4.49 -10.14 -14.44
CA LEU A 9 -5.02 -9.24 -13.42
C LEU A 9 -6.34 -9.76 -12.81
N ASP A 10 -7.21 -10.39 -13.61
CA ASP A 10 -8.43 -11.05 -13.12
C ASP A 10 -8.09 -12.19 -12.15
N VAL A 11 -7.13 -13.04 -12.51
CA VAL A 11 -6.66 -14.13 -11.64
C VAL A 11 -6.06 -13.56 -10.36
N LEU A 12 -5.25 -12.51 -10.45
CA LEU A 12 -4.64 -11.86 -9.28
C LEU A 12 -5.70 -11.30 -8.32
N SER A 13 -6.74 -10.63 -8.85
CA SER A 13 -7.88 -10.16 -8.06
C SER A 13 -8.60 -11.29 -7.34
N GLN A 14 -8.85 -12.41 -8.02
CA GLN A 14 -9.48 -13.59 -7.41
C GLN A 14 -8.63 -14.17 -6.28
N GLN A 15 -7.31 -14.24 -6.48
CA GLN A 15 -6.37 -14.69 -5.44
C GLN A 15 -6.41 -13.78 -4.21
N ALA A 16 -6.46 -12.45 -4.41
CA ALA A 16 -6.60 -11.50 -3.31
C ALA A 16 -7.90 -11.71 -2.52
N GLN A 17 -9.01 -11.90 -3.21
CA GLN A 17 -10.33 -12.14 -2.59
C GLN A 17 -10.38 -13.42 -1.77
N GLN A 18 -9.60 -14.43 -2.12
CA GLN A 18 -9.53 -15.72 -1.42
C GLN A 18 -8.41 -15.76 -0.36
N SER A 19 -7.49 -14.82 -0.39
CA SER A 19 -6.38 -14.73 0.58
C SER A 19 -6.88 -14.33 1.96
N PRO A 20 -6.36 -14.92 3.04
CA PRO A 20 -6.64 -14.48 4.40
C PRO A 20 -6.32 -13.00 4.66
N ARG A 21 -5.28 -12.48 4.01
CA ARG A 21 -4.86 -11.06 4.10
C ARG A 21 -5.60 -10.15 3.11
N ARG A 22 -6.48 -10.71 2.27
CA ARG A 22 -7.26 -9.98 1.28
C ARG A 22 -6.40 -9.22 0.28
N ARG A 23 -5.21 -9.75 -0.01
CA ARG A 23 -4.27 -9.23 -1.00
C ARG A 23 -3.42 -10.34 -1.61
N ALA A 24 -2.93 -10.09 -2.82
CA ALA A 24 -2.02 -10.97 -3.55
C ALA A 24 -1.12 -10.14 -4.45
N ASN A 25 0.07 -10.61 -4.74
CA ASN A 25 1.01 -9.92 -5.63
C ASN A 25 1.51 -10.80 -6.76
N LEU A 26 1.85 -10.16 -7.87
CA LEU A 26 2.45 -10.76 -9.05
C LEU A 26 3.68 -9.94 -9.45
N ASN A 27 4.85 -10.55 -9.31
CA ASN A 27 6.13 -9.88 -9.58
C ASN A 27 6.48 -9.97 -11.07
N LEU A 28 6.94 -8.86 -11.68
CA LEU A 28 7.59 -8.87 -12.99
C LEU A 28 9.07 -9.23 -12.89
N HIS A 29 9.73 -8.89 -11.79
CA HIS A 29 11.08 -9.35 -11.50
C HIS A 29 11.07 -10.85 -11.19
N GLU A 30 12.07 -11.57 -11.67
CA GLU A 30 12.12 -13.04 -11.56
C GLU A 30 12.64 -13.48 -10.19
N ASP A 31 13.52 -12.69 -9.61
CA ASP A 31 14.18 -13.00 -8.34
C ASP A 31 14.00 -11.86 -7.34
N LEU A 32 13.82 -12.20 -6.07
CA LEU A 32 13.69 -11.21 -4.99
C LEU A 32 14.99 -10.43 -4.74
N SER A 33 16.11 -10.90 -5.26
CA SER A 33 17.39 -10.18 -5.25
C SER A 33 17.51 -9.12 -6.33
N ASP A 34 16.56 -9.05 -7.28
CA ASP A 34 16.59 -8.04 -8.35
C ASP A 34 16.70 -6.63 -7.74
N PRO A 35 17.64 -5.81 -8.22
CA PRO A 35 17.81 -4.46 -7.70
C PRO A 35 16.61 -3.54 -7.93
N ILE A 36 15.74 -3.85 -8.87
CA ILE A 36 14.50 -3.10 -9.11
C ILE A 36 13.29 -4.02 -8.95
N GLN A 37 12.55 -3.85 -7.88
CA GLN A 37 11.31 -4.59 -7.63
C GLN A 37 10.17 -3.96 -8.44
N ARG A 38 9.40 -4.80 -9.16
CA ARG A 38 8.31 -4.37 -10.05
C ARG A 38 7.17 -5.36 -9.88
N LEU A 39 6.04 -4.95 -9.30
CA LEU A 39 4.98 -5.88 -8.97
C LEU A 39 3.60 -5.24 -9.05
N ALA A 40 2.62 -6.06 -9.45
CA ALA A 40 1.21 -5.76 -9.29
C ALA A 40 0.73 -6.32 -7.95
N ILE A 41 -0.02 -5.53 -7.20
CA ILE A 41 -0.60 -5.92 -5.92
C ILE A 41 -2.10 -5.72 -5.99
N ALA A 42 -2.85 -6.83 -6.00
CA ALA A 42 -4.29 -6.77 -5.82
C ALA A 42 -4.63 -6.60 -4.35
N MET A 43 -5.49 -5.65 -4.04
CA MET A 43 -5.85 -5.26 -2.68
C MET A 43 -7.36 -5.04 -2.59
N GLU A 44 -8.02 -5.82 -1.77
CA GLU A 44 -9.42 -5.57 -1.44
C GLU A 44 -9.55 -4.43 -0.40
N PRO A 45 -10.72 -3.74 -0.33
CA PRO A 45 -10.90 -2.64 0.61
C PRO A 45 -10.76 -3.00 2.09
N ASP A 46 -10.93 -4.27 2.43
CA ASP A 46 -10.79 -4.79 3.79
C ASP A 46 -9.37 -5.30 4.12
N THR A 47 -8.41 -5.20 3.17
CA THR A 47 -7.02 -5.48 3.49
C THR A 47 -6.43 -4.40 4.37
N LEU A 48 -5.64 -4.79 5.36
CA LEU A 48 -4.92 -3.84 6.21
C LEU A 48 -3.51 -3.62 5.70
N VAL A 49 -3.17 -2.35 5.47
CA VAL A 49 -1.80 -1.88 5.30
C VAL A 49 -1.46 -0.99 6.49
N ARG A 50 -0.69 -1.51 7.44
CA ARG A 50 -0.23 -0.71 8.57
C ARG A 50 0.65 0.43 8.08
N PRO A 51 0.60 1.61 8.69
CA PRO A 51 1.56 2.67 8.40
C PRO A 51 2.99 2.17 8.61
N HIS A 52 3.80 2.31 7.56
CA HIS A 52 5.17 1.83 7.52
C HIS A 52 6.03 2.76 6.68
N ARG A 53 7.33 2.50 6.64
CA ARG A 53 8.28 3.22 5.80
C ARG A 53 9.28 2.26 5.17
N HIS A 54 9.91 2.72 4.09
CA HIS A 54 11.07 2.08 3.48
C HIS A 54 12.27 3.01 3.66
N PRO A 55 13.16 2.79 4.64
CA PRO A 55 14.22 3.75 4.97
C PRO A 55 15.26 3.90 3.86
N HIS A 56 15.42 2.89 2.99
CA HIS A 56 16.48 2.81 1.99
C HIS A 56 16.04 3.15 0.57
N THR A 57 14.73 3.30 0.33
CA THR A 57 14.21 3.48 -1.01
C THR A 57 12.95 4.32 -1.07
N TRP A 58 12.79 5.03 -2.18
CA TRP A 58 11.50 5.51 -2.63
C TRP A 58 10.61 4.34 -3.11
N GLU A 59 9.33 4.56 -3.19
CA GLU A 59 8.34 3.63 -3.72
C GLU A 59 7.41 4.37 -4.67
N MET A 60 7.35 3.94 -5.92
CA MET A 60 6.44 4.50 -6.90
C MET A 60 5.19 3.63 -7.03
N LEU A 61 4.01 4.27 -6.99
CA LEU A 61 2.72 3.63 -7.07
C LEU A 61 1.94 4.14 -8.29
N TYR A 62 1.33 3.20 -9.01
CA TYR A 62 0.50 3.45 -10.17
C TYR A 62 -0.77 2.57 -10.11
N PRO A 63 -2.00 3.12 -10.30
CA PRO A 63 -3.23 2.32 -10.26
C PRO A 63 -3.42 1.61 -11.59
N LEU A 64 -3.42 0.28 -11.60
CA LEU A 64 -3.82 -0.51 -12.76
C LEU A 64 -5.34 -0.66 -12.82
N ARG A 65 -5.99 -0.86 -11.66
CA ARG A 65 -7.46 -0.96 -11.53
C ARG A 65 -7.89 -0.34 -10.22
N GLY A 66 -9.00 0.41 -10.26
CA GLY A 66 -9.57 1.02 -9.06
C GLY A 66 -8.79 2.24 -8.56
N ARG A 67 -9.20 2.72 -7.39
CA ARG A 67 -8.69 3.94 -6.75
C ARG A 67 -8.11 3.60 -5.39
N PHE A 68 -7.12 4.38 -4.97
CA PHE A 68 -6.43 4.16 -3.70
C PHE A 68 -6.25 5.48 -2.97
N ILE A 69 -6.54 5.51 -1.68
CA ILE A 69 -6.08 6.59 -0.81
C ILE A 69 -4.66 6.26 -0.39
N VAL A 70 -3.76 7.24 -0.55
CA VAL A 70 -2.40 7.18 -0.02
C VAL A 70 -2.24 8.31 0.99
N LEU A 71 -1.82 7.97 2.20
CA LEU A 71 -1.58 8.90 3.29
C LEU A 71 -0.09 8.94 3.64
N HIS A 72 0.45 10.14 3.77
CA HIS A 72 1.76 10.38 4.36
C HIS A 72 1.59 10.92 5.77
N PHE A 73 2.47 10.50 6.67
CA PHE A 73 2.43 10.89 8.07
C PHE A 73 3.77 11.45 8.53
N ASP A 74 3.72 12.36 9.48
CA ASP A 74 4.90 12.75 10.25
C ASP A 74 5.26 11.67 11.29
N ALA A 75 6.34 11.90 12.01
CA ALA A 75 6.82 10.96 13.04
C ALA A 75 5.85 10.77 14.22
N THR A 76 4.86 11.64 14.37
CA THR A 76 3.88 11.61 15.47
C THR A 76 2.53 11.01 15.07
N GLY A 77 2.38 10.59 13.79
CA GLY A 77 1.15 10.03 13.25
C GLY A 77 0.14 11.06 12.72
N THR A 78 0.59 12.31 12.51
CA THR A 78 -0.25 13.33 11.87
C THR A 78 -0.17 13.19 10.36
N VAL A 79 -1.31 13.21 9.67
CA VAL A 79 -1.38 13.20 8.22
C VAL A 79 -0.81 14.51 7.68
N VAL A 80 0.26 14.43 6.89
CA VAL A 80 0.91 15.59 6.26
C VAL A 80 0.58 15.71 4.79
N ASP A 81 0.17 14.60 4.14
CA ASP A 81 -0.29 14.61 2.76
C ASP A 81 -1.30 13.51 2.53
N ARG A 82 -2.20 13.71 1.57
CA ARG A 82 -3.26 12.78 1.18
C ARG A 82 -3.51 12.88 -0.32
N ALA A 83 -3.52 11.75 -0.98
CA ALA A 83 -3.85 11.67 -2.39
C ALA A 83 -4.88 10.57 -2.67
N LEU A 84 -5.75 10.81 -3.66
CA LEU A 84 -6.63 9.80 -4.23
C LEU A 84 -6.05 9.37 -5.57
N LEU A 85 -5.23 8.32 -5.52
CA LEU A 85 -4.57 7.73 -6.68
C LEU A 85 -5.60 7.06 -7.58
N GLY A 86 -5.56 7.37 -8.88
CA GLY A 86 -6.55 6.94 -9.87
C GLY A 86 -7.67 7.96 -10.12
N THR A 87 -7.69 9.08 -9.38
CA THR A 87 -8.64 10.20 -9.58
C THR A 87 -7.89 11.53 -9.63
N ASP A 88 -7.32 11.96 -8.50
CA ASP A 88 -6.64 13.26 -8.42
C ASP A 88 -5.24 13.21 -9.05
N CYS A 89 -4.61 12.06 -9.02
CA CYS A 89 -3.31 11.80 -9.62
C CYS A 89 -3.23 10.36 -10.15
N GLN A 90 -2.26 10.12 -11.04
CA GLN A 90 -2.07 8.82 -11.67
C GLN A 90 -0.79 8.12 -11.21
N VAL A 91 0.14 8.84 -10.64
CA VAL A 91 1.40 8.31 -10.10
C VAL A 91 1.72 9.02 -8.80
N ILE A 92 2.16 8.26 -7.81
CA ILE A 92 2.68 8.77 -6.54
C ILE A 92 4.06 8.18 -6.33
N GLU A 93 4.98 9.00 -5.83
CA GLU A 93 6.23 8.53 -5.28
C GLU A 93 6.24 8.81 -3.77
N ASN A 94 6.33 7.74 -2.98
CA ASN A 94 6.60 7.84 -1.55
C ASN A 94 8.10 8.01 -1.37
N PRO A 95 8.58 9.13 -0.80
CA PRO A 95 10.02 9.32 -0.56
C PRO A 95 10.59 8.27 0.40
N ALA A 96 11.87 7.99 0.30
CA ALA A 96 12.56 7.14 1.27
C ALA A 96 12.36 7.67 2.70
N GLY A 97 12.04 6.76 3.62
CA GLY A 97 11.81 7.08 5.03
C GLY A 97 10.45 7.71 5.35
N MET A 98 9.62 8.02 4.35
CA MET A 98 8.28 8.58 4.57
C MET A 98 7.33 7.53 5.16
N TRP A 99 6.75 7.83 6.31
CA TRP A 99 5.65 7.04 6.86
C TRP A 99 4.43 7.13 5.96
N HIS A 100 3.91 6.01 5.51
CA HIS A 100 2.78 5.99 4.61
C HIS A 100 1.85 4.80 4.85
N ALA A 101 0.61 4.93 4.40
CA ALA A 101 -0.37 3.87 4.33
C ALA A 101 -1.15 3.96 3.02
N VAL A 102 -1.67 2.83 2.57
CA VAL A 102 -2.46 2.72 1.34
C VAL A 102 -3.78 2.01 1.67
N LEU A 103 -4.88 2.56 1.17
CA LEU A 103 -6.22 1.97 1.27
C LEU A 103 -6.79 1.77 -0.13
N SER A 104 -7.15 0.53 -0.48
CA SER A 104 -7.95 0.28 -1.68
C SER A 104 -9.39 0.76 -1.48
N MET A 105 -9.90 1.56 -2.40
CA MET A 105 -11.26 2.11 -2.34
C MET A 105 -12.27 1.24 -3.08
N ASP A 106 -11.82 0.38 -3.96
CA ASP A 106 -12.68 -0.39 -4.85
C ASP A 106 -12.39 -1.89 -4.74
N LYS A 107 -13.45 -2.70 -4.80
CA LYS A 107 -13.32 -4.14 -4.95
C LYS A 107 -12.56 -4.46 -6.23
N GLY A 108 -11.60 -5.39 -6.16
CA GLY A 108 -10.77 -5.75 -7.31
C GLY A 108 -9.71 -4.72 -7.67
N GLY A 109 -9.38 -3.79 -6.77
CA GLY A 109 -8.32 -2.82 -6.97
C GLY A 109 -6.96 -3.47 -7.15
N ILE A 110 -6.16 -2.96 -8.09
CA ILE A 110 -4.78 -3.42 -8.35
C ILE A 110 -3.89 -2.20 -8.50
N ILE A 111 -2.88 -2.14 -7.66
CA ILE A 111 -1.83 -1.11 -7.70
C ILE A 111 -0.55 -1.72 -8.26
N PHE A 112 0.20 -0.95 -9.04
CA PHE A 112 1.53 -1.33 -9.51
C PHE A 112 2.58 -0.58 -8.72
N GLU A 113 3.57 -1.30 -8.22
CA GLU A 113 4.62 -0.77 -7.37
C GLU A 113 5.98 -0.98 -8.02
N VAL A 114 6.81 0.06 -8.00
CA VAL A 114 8.22 0.01 -8.36
C VAL A 114 9.03 0.59 -7.21
N LYS A 115 10.03 -0.15 -6.76
CA LYS A 115 10.97 0.32 -5.73
C LYS A 115 12.34 -0.30 -5.90
N HIS A 116 13.33 0.32 -5.31
CA HIS A 116 14.68 -0.23 -5.28
C HIS A 116 14.72 -1.45 -4.36
N GLY A 117 15.30 -2.54 -4.86
CA GLY A 117 15.53 -3.78 -4.11
C GLY A 117 16.94 -3.83 -3.51
N PRO A 118 17.36 -5.00 -3.10
CA PRO A 118 16.62 -6.26 -3.11
C PRO A 118 15.40 -6.27 -2.18
N TYR A 119 14.53 -7.28 -2.33
CA TYR A 119 13.40 -7.42 -1.41
C TYR A 119 13.89 -7.59 0.02
N ALA A 120 13.31 -6.80 0.92
CA ALA A 120 13.48 -6.94 2.35
C ALA A 120 12.10 -6.80 3.02
N PRO A 121 11.70 -7.74 3.88
CA PRO A 121 10.47 -7.59 4.63
C PRO A 121 10.56 -6.38 5.56
N ILE A 122 9.43 -5.72 5.78
CA ILE A 122 9.33 -4.64 6.77
C ILE A 122 9.52 -5.24 8.15
N THR A 123 10.41 -4.65 8.96
CA THR A 123 10.66 -5.05 10.34
C THR A 123 10.00 -4.08 11.33
N GLU A 124 9.87 -4.48 12.59
CA GLU A 124 9.17 -3.66 13.61
C GLU A 124 9.62 -2.18 13.69
N PRO A 125 10.90 -1.81 13.58
CA PRO A 125 11.30 -0.40 13.58
C PRO A 125 10.76 0.42 12.40
N ASP A 126 10.32 -0.23 11.33
CA ASP A 126 9.80 0.39 10.12
C ASP A 126 8.27 0.29 10.01
N PHE A 127 7.59 -0.29 11.00
CA PHE A 127 6.17 -0.06 11.26
C PHE A 127 6.01 1.13 12.21
N ALA A 128 5.00 1.94 11.96
CA ALA A 128 4.76 3.13 12.78
C ALA A 128 4.39 2.75 14.22
N PRO A 129 5.12 3.25 15.24
CA PRO A 129 4.89 2.87 16.63
C PRO A 129 3.56 3.38 17.19
N TRP A 130 2.98 4.39 16.54
CA TRP A 130 1.67 4.96 16.89
C TRP A 130 0.50 4.27 16.18
N SER A 131 0.76 3.28 15.34
CA SER A 131 -0.31 2.51 14.68
C SER A 131 -0.72 1.30 15.52
N PRO A 132 -1.98 0.82 15.40
CA PRO A 132 -2.38 -0.44 16.00
C PRO A 132 -1.47 -1.59 15.56
N PRO A 133 -1.08 -2.48 16.48
CA PRO A 133 -0.08 -3.51 16.18
C PRO A 133 -0.64 -4.72 15.42
N ASP A 134 -1.95 -4.90 15.39
CA ASP A 134 -2.58 -6.13 14.89
C ASP A 134 -3.73 -5.88 13.90
N GLU A 135 -4.13 -6.95 13.23
CA GLU A 135 -5.18 -6.95 12.21
C GLU A 135 -6.59 -6.85 12.79
N THR A 136 -6.79 -7.00 14.10
CA THR A 136 -8.11 -6.90 14.72
C THR A 136 -8.67 -5.48 14.64
N ALA A 137 -7.80 -4.49 14.49
CA ALA A 137 -8.17 -3.10 14.28
C ALA A 137 -8.40 -2.73 12.79
N ALA A 138 -8.26 -3.68 11.85
CA ALA A 138 -8.26 -3.39 10.41
C ALA A 138 -9.49 -2.59 9.95
N THR A 139 -10.69 -3.00 10.36
CA THR A 139 -11.94 -2.32 9.94
C THR A 139 -11.97 -0.87 10.42
N LYS A 140 -11.59 -0.63 11.67
CA LYS A 140 -11.55 0.73 12.24
C LYS A 140 -10.48 1.58 11.58
N LEU A 141 -9.30 1.01 11.39
CA LEU A 141 -8.17 1.72 10.80
C LEU A 141 -8.44 2.08 9.34
N ASN A 142 -9.00 1.16 8.55
CA ASN A 142 -9.39 1.43 7.17
C ASN A 142 -10.49 2.48 7.06
N ALA A 143 -11.48 2.46 7.97
CA ALA A 143 -12.48 3.52 8.05
C ALA A 143 -11.86 4.88 8.40
N TRP A 144 -10.89 4.89 9.30
CA TRP A 144 -10.14 6.10 9.63
C TRP A 144 -9.34 6.62 8.43
N TYR A 145 -8.61 5.75 7.70
CA TYR A 145 -7.90 6.16 6.48
C TYR A 145 -8.82 6.79 5.44
N ALA A 146 -10.02 6.21 5.25
CA ALA A 146 -10.98 6.73 4.28
C ALA A 146 -11.43 8.15 4.61
N ALA A 147 -11.59 8.48 5.89
CA ALA A 147 -12.07 9.77 6.38
C ALA A 147 -10.96 10.80 6.62
N ALA A 148 -9.72 10.34 6.89
CA ALA A 148 -8.60 11.18 7.32
C ALA A 148 -8.25 12.29 6.35
N ARG A 149 -7.92 13.44 6.89
CA ARG A 149 -7.49 14.62 6.15
C ARG A 149 -6.14 15.11 6.67
N VAL A 150 -5.48 15.96 5.89
CA VAL A 150 -4.25 16.62 6.34
C VAL A 150 -4.51 17.36 7.65
N GLY A 151 -3.66 17.11 8.65
CA GLY A 151 -3.78 17.62 10.01
C GLY A 151 -4.43 16.64 11.00
N ASP A 152 -5.15 15.61 10.53
CA ASP A 152 -5.70 14.58 11.42
C ASP A 152 -4.58 13.71 11.99
N LYS A 153 -4.75 13.28 13.23
CA LYS A 153 -3.75 12.46 13.93
C LYS A 153 -4.30 11.08 14.23
N LEU A 154 -3.57 10.06 13.78
CA LEU A 154 -3.84 8.68 14.16
C LEU A 154 -3.31 8.43 15.58
N LEU A 155 -4.19 8.11 16.49
CA LEU A 155 -3.86 7.79 17.88
C LEU A 155 -3.89 6.27 18.09
N SER A 156 -2.96 5.77 18.88
CA SER A 156 -3.00 4.37 19.34
C SER A 156 -4.28 4.15 20.16
N GLY A 157 -5.23 3.41 19.58
CA GLY A 157 -6.54 3.15 20.20
C GLY A 157 -7.73 3.83 19.51
N SER A 158 -7.50 4.47 18.36
CA SER A 158 -8.60 4.99 17.50
C SER A 158 -9.26 3.87 16.72
#